data_3858cde27fcbe6e586006e324f5a9199
#
_entry.id   3858cde27fcbe6e586006e324f5a9199
#
_cell.length_a   1.000
_cell.length_b   1.000
_cell.length_c   1.000
_cell.angle_alpha   90.00
_cell.angle_beta   90.00
_cell.angle_gamma   90.00
#
_symmetry.space_group_name_H-M   'P 1'
#
loop_
_entity.id
_entity.type
_entity.pdbx_description
1 polymer ?
#
loop_
_entity_poly.entity_id
_entity_poly.type
_entity_poly.pdbx_seq_one_letter_code
_entity_poly.pdbx_strand_id
1 'polypeptide(L)'
;DNLGRIYHNTNSDPLHADLVPAEYLLRNPNLTNLDGARVRMVPADLRIWPGRVTPGVNRGYQILDAEGKIRAMTAACGPLVYRGALFPAEFQENAFVAEPSANLVKRIVLKDQPDGTRVGTSAYTETEFLTSTDERFRPVNLYEGPD
;
A
#
# COMPACT_ATOMS: atom_id res chain seq x y z
N ASP A 1 5.91 11.35 -3.12
CA ASP A 1 7.19 11.02 -3.74
C ASP A 1 7.97 12.30 -4.12
N ASN A 2 9.16 12.15 -4.67
CA ASN A 2 10.03 13.27 -5.04
C ASN A 2 9.48 14.13 -6.20
N LEU A 3 8.49 13.65 -6.93
CA LEU A 3 7.78 14.40 -7.99
C LEU A 3 6.53 15.10 -7.48
N GLY A 4 6.25 15.06 -6.18
CA GLY A 4 5.08 15.69 -5.56
C GLY A 4 3.77 14.93 -5.78
N ARG A 5 3.80 13.69 -6.27
CA ARG A 5 2.59 12.88 -6.40
C ARG A 5 2.05 12.51 -5.03
N ILE A 6 0.74 12.64 -4.87
CA ILE A 6 0.01 12.26 -3.65
C ILE A 6 -0.37 10.79 -3.73
N TYR A 7 -0.05 10.06 -2.67
CA TYR A 7 -0.42 8.65 -2.50
C TYR A 7 -1.47 8.51 -1.42
N HIS A 8 -2.41 7.62 -1.68
CA HIS A 8 -3.48 7.29 -0.74
C HIS A 8 -3.86 5.82 -0.87
N ASN A 9 -4.70 5.33 0.02
CA ASN A 9 -5.21 3.97 0.01
C ASN A 9 -6.72 3.97 0.25
N THR A 10 -7.34 2.85 -0.03
CA THR A 10 -8.65 2.49 0.51
C THR A 10 -8.49 1.37 1.52
N ASN A 11 -9.58 0.92 2.11
CA ASN A 11 -9.55 -0.16 3.09
C ASN A 11 -8.90 -1.46 2.54
N SER A 12 -9.15 -1.78 1.29
CA SER A 12 -8.70 -3.04 0.66
C SER A 12 -7.64 -2.83 -0.42
N ASP A 13 -7.53 -1.63 -0.96
CA ASP A 13 -6.53 -1.30 -1.97
C ASP A 13 -5.38 -0.51 -1.34
N PRO A 14 -4.19 -1.10 -1.25
CA PRO A 14 -3.10 -0.55 -0.46
C PRO A 14 -2.49 0.73 -1.02
N LEU A 15 -2.57 0.94 -2.34
CA LEU A 15 -1.87 2.09 -2.93
C LEU A 15 -2.53 2.58 -4.22
N HIS A 16 -2.90 3.83 -4.18
CA HIS A 16 -3.31 4.64 -5.33
C HIS A 16 -2.42 5.89 -5.40
N ALA A 17 -2.34 6.49 -6.57
CA ALA A 17 -1.73 7.80 -6.74
C ALA A 17 -2.53 8.66 -7.70
N ASP A 18 -2.42 9.97 -7.51
CA ASP A 18 -2.88 10.94 -8.48
C ASP A 18 -1.74 11.20 -9.47
N LEU A 19 -1.86 10.67 -10.68
CA LEU A 19 -0.90 10.94 -11.77
C LEU A 19 -1.09 12.36 -12.30
N VAL A 20 -2.33 12.83 -12.30
CA VAL A 20 -2.70 14.23 -12.57
C VAL A 20 -3.33 14.78 -11.29
N PRO A 21 -2.81 15.86 -10.70
CA PRO A 21 -3.42 16.44 -9.51
C PRO A 21 -4.90 16.73 -9.74
N ALA A 22 -5.74 16.23 -8.83
CA ALA A 22 -7.21 16.29 -8.97
C ALA A 22 -7.73 17.70 -9.18
N GLU A 23 -7.03 18.71 -8.65
CA GLU A 23 -7.38 20.13 -8.83
C GLU A 23 -7.40 20.59 -10.29
N TYR A 24 -6.56 20.03 -11.16
CA TYR A 24 -6.58 20.34 -12.59
C TYR A 24 -7.79 19.73 -13.29
N LEU A 25 -8.18 18.53 -12.89
CA LEU A 25 -9.34 17.83 -13.43
C LEU A 25 -10.64 18.50 -12.97
N LEU A 26 -10.71 18.94 -11.72
CA LEU A 26 -11.88 19.60 -11.14
C LEU A 26 -12.17 21.01 -11.71
N ARG A 27 -11.23 21.61 -12.44
CA ARG A 27 -11.46 22.90 -13.12
C ARG A 27 -12.48 22.82 -14.24
N ASN A 28 -12.71 21.64 -14.79
CA ASN A 28 -13.73 21.43 -15.80
C ASN A 28 -15.02 20.89 -15.15
N PRO A 29 -16.08 21.70 -14.99
CA PRO A 29 -17.31 21.27 -14.34
C PRO A 29 -18.08 20.20 -15.09
N ASN A 30 -17.75 19.97 -16.37
CA ASN A 30 -18.34 18.93 -17.19
C ASN A 30 -17.60 17.59 -17.14
N LEU A 31 -16.45 17.55 -16.41
CA LEU A 31 -15.69 16.33 -16.27
C LEU A 31 -16.34 15.43 -15.21
N THR A 32 -16.98 14.36 -15.66
CA THR A 32 -17.68 13.40 -14.77
C THR A 32 -16.79 12.26 -14.32
N ASN A 33 -15.62 12.09 -14.97
CA ASN A 33 -14.64 11.06 -14.65
C ASN A 33 -13.27 11.71 -14.39
N LEU A 34 -12.61 11.28 -13.31
CA LEU A 34 -11.30 11.78 -12.90
C LEU A 34 -10.20 10.80 -13.34
N ASP A 35 -10.18 10.42 -14.61
CA ASP A 35 -9.10 9.61 -15.16
C ASP A 35 -7.75 10.30 -14.93
N GLY A 36 -6.81 9.56 -14.34
CA GLY A 36 -5.52 10.10 -13.90
C GLY A 36 -5.47 10.48 -12.42
N ALA A 37 -6.61 10.64 -11.74
CA ALA A 37 -6.67 10.66 -10.27
C ALA A 37 -7.06 9.27 -9.74
N ARG A 38 -6.58 8.95 -8.53
CA ARG A 38 -6.87 7.67 -7.84
C ARG A 38 -6.51 6.43 -8.66
N VAL A 39 -5.44 6.50 -9.44
CA VAL A 39 -4.99 5.36 -10.23
C VAL A 39 -4.41 4.31 -9.31
N ARG A 40 -4.89 3.08 -9.42
CA ARG A 40 -4.35 1.95 -8.66
C ARG A 40 -2.92 1.67 -9.08
N MET A 41 -2.02 1.64 -8.12
CA MET A 41 -0.59 1.44 -8.36
C MET A 41 -0.14 -0.02 -8.24
N VAL A 42 -1.01 -0.91 -7.76
CA VAL A 42 -0.69 -2.31 -7.49
C VAL A 42 -1.71 -3.26 -8.11
N PRO A 43 -1.34 -4.53 -8.40
CA PRO A 43 -2.30 -5.55 -8.82
C PRO A 43 -3.45 -5.71 -7.82
N ALA A 44 -4.64 -6.04 -8.32
CA ALA A 44 -5.82 -6.24 -7.49
C ALA A 44 -5.69 -7.43 -6.53
N ASP A 45 -4.85 -8.39 -6.88
CA ASP A 45 -4.58 -9.63 -6.15
C ASP A 45 -3.27 -9.58 -5.34
N LEU A 46 -2.78 -8.37 -5.00
CA LEU A 46 -1.56 -8.21 -4.22
C LEU A 46 -1.64 -8.97 -2.90
N ARG A 47 -0.88 -10.06 -2.80
CA ARG A 47 -0.88 -10.95 -1.63
C ARG A 47 -0.10 -10.35 -0.48
N ILE A 48 -0.57 -10.64 0.75
CA ILE A 48 0.14 -10.38 2.00
C ILE A 48 0.48 -11.69 2.74
N TRP A 49 1.50 -11.63 3.61
CA TRP A 49 2.09 -12.79 4.28
C TRP A 49 2.17 -12.55 5.81
N PRO A 50 1.02 -12.67 6.53
CA PRO A 50 0.99 -12.46 7.98
C PRO A 50 1.79 -13.51 8.74
N GLY A 51 2.43 -13.11 9.84
CA GLY A 51 3.12 -14.01 10.75
C GLY A 51 2.19 -14.90 11.59
N ARG A 52 0.88 -14.62 11.60
CA ARG A 52 -0.11 -15.32 12.45
C ARG A 52 -1.49 -15.38 11.80
N VAL A 53 -2.35 -16.23 12.31
CA VAL A 53 -3.79 -16.23 12.03
C VAL A 53 -4.45 -15.10 12.83
N THR A 54 -5.29 -14.31 12.20
CA THR A 54 -6.08 -13.26 12.86
C THR A 54 -7.44 -13.85 13.30
N PRO A 55 -7.74 -13.89 14.62
CA PRO A 55 -9.03 -14.38 15.10
C PRO A 55 -10.19 -13.48 14.63
N GLY A 56 -11.36 -14.05 14.44
CA GLY A 56 -12.60 -13.32 14.19
C GLY A 56 -12.75 -12.74 12.77
N VAL A 57 -11.83 -13.04 11.85
CA VAL A 57 -11.97 -12.61 10.46
C VAL A 57 -13.14 -13.33 9.81
N ASN A 58 -13.98 -12.58 9.10
CA ASN A 58 -15.12 -13.13 8.40
C ASN A 58 -14.68 -14.00 7.22
N ARG A 59 -14.84 -15.29 7.36
CA ARG A 59 -14.48 -16.29 6.34
C ARG A 59 -15.30 -16.18 5.04
N GLY A 60 -16.43 -15.51 5.09
CA GLY A 60 -17.28 -15.29 3.92
C GLY A 60 -16.67 -14.40 2.84
N TYR A 61 -15.66 -13.60 3.18
CA TYR A 61 -14.98 -12.72 2.21
C TYR A 61 -13.92 -13.42 1.33
N GLN A 62 -13.69 -14.71 1.51
CA GLN A 62 -12.69 -15.48 0.75
C GLN A 62 -11.27 -14.86 0.77
N ILE A 63 -10.95 -14.14 1.83
CA ILE A 63 -9.66 -13.45 2.03
C ILE A 63 -8.67 -14.25 2.86
N LEU A 64 -9.02 -15.49 3.20
CA LEU A 64 -8.16 -16.40 3.96
C LEU A 64 -7.49 -17.40 3.01
N ASP A 65 -6.25 -17.76 3.34
CA ASP A 65 -5.55 -18.88 2.71
C ASP A 65 -5.92 -20.23 3.36
N ALA A 66 -5.26 -21.29 2.92
CA ALA A 66 -5.51 -22.66 3.43
C ALA A 66 -5.20 -22.81 4.92
N GLU A 67 -4.25 -22.04 5.43
CA GLU A 67 -3.83 -22.01 6.84
C GLU A 67 -4.72 -21.09 7.71
N GLY A 68 -5.70 -20.42 7.09
CA GLY A 68 -6.59 -19.48 7.77
C GLY A 68 -5.98 -18.11 8.02
N LYS A 69 -4.87 -17.78 7.37
CA LYS A 69 -4.25 -16.44 7.43
C LYS A 69 -4.89 -15.51 6.41
N ILE A 70 -4.91 -14.22 6.72
CA ILE A 70 -5.37 -13.19 5.78
C ILE A 70 -4.38 -13.11 4.60
N ARG A 71 -4.87 -13.28 3.37
CA ARG A 71 -4.05 -13.23 2.15
C ARG A 71 -4.13 -11.94 1.36
N ALA A 72 -5.07 -11.06 1.70
CA ALA A 72 -5.28 -9.77 1.04
C ALA A 72 -5.47 -8.67 2.08
N MET A 73 -5.14 -7.45 1.73
CA MET A 73 -5.36 -6.31 2.62
C MET A 73 -6.84 -6.06 2.86
N THR A 74 -7.20 -5.77 4.09
CA THR A 74 -8.58 -5.55 4.56
C THR A 74 -8.73 -4.30 5.42
N ALA A 75 -7.61 -3.74 5.86
CA ALA A 75 -7.55 -2.55 6.70
C ALA A 75 -6.32 -1.69 6.37
N ALA A 76 -5.94 -1.67 5.08
CA ALA A 76 -4.77 -0.91 4.63
C ALA A 76 -4.87 0.55 5.06
N CYS A 77 -3.79 1.08 5.62
CA CYS A 77 -3.73 2.46 6.11
C CYS A 77 -2.31 3.02 6.13
N GLY A 78 -2.21 4.34 6.28
CA GLY A 78 -0.97 5.08 6.45
C GLY A 78 0.10 4.84 5.39
N PRO A 79 -0.21 4.94 4.08
CA PRO A 79 0.81 4.74 3.06
C PRO A 79 1.89 5.82 3.15
N LEU A 80 3.15 5.39 3.09
CA LEU A 80 4.32 6.26 3.09
C LEU A 80 5.20 5.88 1.89
N VAL A 81 5.55 6.85 1.05
CA VAL A 81 6.63 6.68 0.07
C VAL A 81 7.92 7.21 0.67
N TYR A 82 8.87 6.31 0.93
CA TYR A 82 10.10 6.61 1.65
C TYR A 82 11.05 7.48 0.81
N ARG A 83 11.54 8.57 1.41
CA ARG A 83 12.47 9.54 0.80
C ARG A 83 13.67 9.84 1.68
N GLY A 84 13.72 9.26 2.87
CA GLY A 84 14.83 9.43 3.81
C GLY A 84 16.13 8.78 3.31
N ALA A 85 17.23 9.05 3.98
CA ALA A 85 18.56 8.58 3.62
C ALA A 85 19.08 7.43 4.52
N LEU A 86 18.34 7.07 5.57
CA LEU A 86 18.79 6.09 6.57
C LEU A 86 18.78 4.66 6.03
N PHE A 87 17.76 4.27 5.28
CA PHE A 87 17.71 2.94 4.66
C PHE A 87 18.57 2.89 3.38
N PRO A 88 19.06 1.69 3.00
CA PRO A 88 19.80 1.50 1.74
C PRO A 88 19.05 2.05 0.52
N ALA A 89 19.81 2.38 -0.53
CA ALA A 89 19.27 3.02 -1.74
C ALA A 89 18.11 2.24 -2.40
N GLU A 90 18.07 0.93 -2.25
CA GLU A 90 16.99 0.09 -2.77
C GLU A 90 15.62 0.32 -2.10
N PHE A 91 15.59 1.05 -0.99
CA PHE A 91 14.35 1.45 -0.30
C PHE A 91 13.81 2.80 -0.79
N GLN A 92 14.65 3.57 -1.49
CA GLN A 92 14.24 4.89 -2.00
C GLN A 92 13.04 4.78 -2.93
N GLU A 93 12.10 5.70 -2.77
CA GLU A 93 10.85 5.75 -3.54
C GLU A 93 9.98 4.47 -3.45
N ASN A 94 10.25 3.59 -2.48
CA ASN A 94 9.35 2.47 -2.21
C ASN A 94 8.19 2.93 -1.30
N ALA A 95 7.03 2.32 -1.50
CA ALA A 95 5.90 2.56 -0.63
C ALA A 95 5.86 1.54 0.51
N PHE A 96 5.51 2.02 1.69
CA PHE A 96 5.23 1.22 2.88
C PHE A 96 3.78 1.41 3.27
N VAL A 97 3.06 0.32 3.53
CA VAL A 97 1.65 0.36 3.86
C VAL A 97 1.40 -0.49 5.09
N ALA A 98 0.77 0.10 6.09
CA ALA A 98 0.37 -0.60 7.30
C ALA A 98 -0.90 -1.42 7.07
N GLU A 99 -0.94 -2.63 7.65
CA GLU A 99 -2.11 -3.52 7.65
C GLU A 99 -2.34 -4.03 9.08
N PRO A 100 -3.11 -3.30 9.89
CA PRO A 100 -3.31 -3.63 11.30
C PRO A 100 -4.07 -4.93 11.53
N SER A 101 -4.95 -5.35 10.63
CA SER A 101 -5.68 -6.61 10.80
C SER A 101 -4.80 -7.84 10.64
N ALA A 102 -3.72 -7.72 9.88
CA ALA A 102 -2.73 -8.77 9.64
C ALA A 102 -1.43 -8.58 10.45
N ASN A 103 -1.34 -7.56 11.30
CA ASN A 103 -0.17 -7.25 12.15
C ASN A 103 1.12 -7.10 11.33
N LEU A 104 1.08 -6.31 10.25
CA LEU A 104 2.23 -6.18 9.36
C LEU A 104 2.37 -4.78 8.75
N VAL A 105 3.56 -4.53 8.22
CA VAL A 105 3.86 -3.44 7.28
C VAL A 105 4.40 -4.07 6.00
N LYS A 106 3.76 -3.73 4.88
CA LYS A 106 4.15 -4.19 3.55
C LYS A 106 5.06 -3.17 2.88
N ARG A 107 6.14 -3.64 2.23
CA ARG A 107 6.96 -2.85 1.32
C ARG A 107 6.55 -3.16 -0.13
N ILE A 108 6.32 -2.11 -0.88
CA ILE A 108 5.94 -2.14 -2.30
C ILE A 108 7.02 -1.41 -3.09
N VAL A 109 7.65 -2.10 -4.02
CA VAL A 109 8.62 -1.51 -4.93
C VAL A 109 7.86 -0.82 -6.05
N LEU A 110 8.08 0.48 -6.21
CA LEU A 110 7.46 1.29 -7.25
C LEU A 110 8.42 1.44 -8.44
N LYS A 111 7.92 1.23 -9.66
CA LYS A 111 8.68 1.38 -10.90
C LYS A 111 7.93 2.27 -11.87
N ASP A 112 8.61 3.28 -12.38
CA ASP A 112 8.07 4.13 -13.44
C ASP A 112 8.01 3.35 -14.75
N GLN A 113 6.94 3.59 -15.51
CA GLN A 113 6.70 2.99 -16.82
C GLN A 113 6.97 4.02 -17.92
N PRO A 114 7.26 3.57 -19.16
CA PRO A 114 7.53 4.47 -20.29
C PRO A 114 6.36 5.42 -20.63
N ASP A 115 5.14 5.04 -20.28
CA ASP A 115 3.91 5.84 -20.49
C ASP A 115 3.67 6.89 -19.40
N GLY A 116 4.60 7.04 -18.46
CA GLY A 116 4.50 7.97 -17.33
C GLY A 116 3.68 7.45 -16.15
N THR A 117 3.12 6.25 -16.25
CA THR A 117 2.48 5.58 -15.11
C THR A 117 3.52 4.99 -14.15
N ARG A 118 3.07 4.51 -13.01
CA ARG A 118 3.90 3.83 -12.03
C ARG A 118 3.23 2.55 -11.59
N VAL A 119 3.97 1.46 -11.49
CA VAL A 119 3.46 0.16 -11.05
C VAL A 119 4.21 -0.30 -9.80
N GLY A 120 3.44 -0.75 -8.81
CA GLY A 120 3.94 -1.32 -7.57
C GLY A 120 3.88 -2.84 -7.56
N THR A 121 4.93 -3.46 -7.06
CA THR A 121 5.01 -4.91 -6.84
C THR A 121 5.43 -5.20 -5.42
N SER A 122 5.07 -6.37 -4.89
CA SER A 122 5.55 -6.83 -3.59
C SER A 122 7.07 -6.88 -3.58
N ALA A 123 7.70 -6.32 -2.54
CA ALA A 123 9.16 -6.38 -2.39
C ALA A 123 9.66 -7.78 -2.01
N TYR A 124 8.79 -8.58 -1.41
CA TYR A 124 9.12 -9.91 -0.89
C TYR A 124 8.09 -10.95 -1.32
N THR A 125 8.51 -12.21 -1.37
CA THR A 125 7.65 -13.37 -1.56
C THR A 125 7.64 -14.19 -0.28
N GLU A 126 6.44 -14.60 0.16
CA GLU A 126 6.21 -15.41 1.38
C GLU A 126 6.65 -14.75 2.70
N THR A 127 6.97 -13.46 2.66
CA THR A 127 7.30 -12.65 3.85
C THR A 127 6.90 -11.20 3.63
N GLU A 128 7.06 -10.37 4.67
CA GLU A 128 6.78 -8.94 4.61
C GLU A 128 7.96 -8.14 5.18
N PHE A 129 7.94 -6.83 5.00
CA PHE A 129 8.95 -5.93 5.58
C PHE A 129 8.97 -6.03 7.10
N LEU A 130 7.79 -6.05 7.71
CA LEU A 130 7.63 -6.22 9.15
C LEU A 130 6.35 -7.01 9.42
N THR A 131 6.46 -8.08 10.21
CA THR A 131 5.31 -8.83 10.74
C THR A 131 5.46 -9.01 12.24
N SER A 132 4.35 -9.15 12.95
CA SER A 132 4.33 -9.47 14.36
C SER A 132 3.37 -10.63 14.64
N THR A 133 3.74 -11.47 15.60
CA THR A 133 2.86 -12.47 16.19
C THR A 133 2.04 -11.92 17.36
N ASP A 134 2.38 -10.73 17.86
CA ASP A 134 1.61 -10.02 18.88
C ASP A 134 0.35 -9.41 18.25
N GLU A 135 -0.82 -9.82 18.74
CA GLU A 135 -2.10 -9.30 18.26
C GLU A 135 -2.33 -7.82 18.56
N ARG A 136 -1.58 -7.25 19.49
CA ARG A 136 -1.64 -5.83 19.85
C ARG A 136 -0.82 -4.94 18.91
N PHE A 137 0.07 -5.54 18.13
CA PHE A 137 0.78 -4.80 17.08
C PHE A 137 -0.18 -4.45 15.95
N ARG A 138 -0.70 -3.22 15.98
CA ARG A 138 -1.69 -2.69 15.04
C ARG A 138 -1.19 -1.39 14.42
N PRO A 139 -0.22 -1.46 13.48
CA PRO A 139 0.33 -0.25 12.85
C PRO A 139 -0.76 0.43 12.01
N VAL A 140 -0.91 1.75 12.15
CA VAL A 140 -1.93 2.53 11.41
C VAL A 140 -1.35 3.69 10.62
N ASN A 141 -0.22 4.25 11.06
CA ASN A 141 0.48 5.32 10.36
C ASN A 141 1.99 5.08 10.37
N LEU A 142 2.64 5.56 9.33
CA LEU A 142 4.09 5.51 9.15
C LEU A 142 4.59 6.93 8.94
N TYR A 143 5.71 7.25 9.55
CA TYR A 143 6.36 8.56 9.42
C TYR A 143 7.86 8.36 9.26
N GLU A 144 8.48 9.21 8.46
CA GLU A 144 9.92 9.36 8.47
C GLU A 144 10.34 10.12 9.73
N GLY A 145 11.32 9.58 10.43
CA GLY A 145 11.98 10.29 11.52
C GLY A 145 12.98 11.31 10.96
N PRO A 146 13.57 12.15 11.84
CA PRO A 146 14.73 12.95 11.45
C PRO A 146 15.89 12.02 11.12
N ASP A 147 16.60 12.34 10.06
CA ASP A 147 17.86 11.67 9.65
C ASP A 147 19.01 12.07 10.57
#